data_201372d7485e165c9bd4696b4edeb6c4
#
_entry.id   201372d7485e165c9bd4696b4edeb6c4
#
_cell.length_a   1.000
_cell.length_b   1.000
_cell.length_c   1.000
_cell.angle_alpha   90.00
_cell.angle_beta   90.00
_cell.angle_gamma   90.00
#
_symmetry.space_group_name_H-M   'P 1'
#
loop_
_entity.id
_entity.type
_entity.pdbx_description
1 polymer ?
#
loop_
_entity_poly.entity_id
_entity_poly.type
_entity_poly.pdbx_seq_one_letter_code
_entity_poly.pdbx_strand_id
1 'polypeptide(L)'
;DPARSWGLSLFNDQLNDTTTFATGLFHDGVGQASFEGGDGAAVGLTSRLTASPILEGDGEQVLHFGLVLSERLPENGVVVINQLDTSPLLEFTDSTTSPFVPTIRIPASYQQLFNTQIARVWGPLWTQAEWYGTLIPQHAGELLFFHGYYVSAGYFITGEYRKYQKDDGVFGPVKVRHPRLSGSHSRGRSRGRGGWELVARYAYLDYYDPNTPLSPKGTTSGIRLGQATFGLNWYLADRLRILFNYNYAVPDEPTAGASEASVFGTRLNVHW
;
A
#
# COMPACT_ATOMS: atom_id res chain seq x y z
N ASP A 1 -10.45 9.66 8.67
CA ASP A 1 -10.35 8.64 9.74
C ASP A 1 -10.02 7.31 9.09
N PRO A 2 -9.05 6.54 9.66
CA PRO A 2 -8.77 5.22 9.14
C PRO A 2 -10.01 4.35 9.28
N ALA A 3 -10.32 3.62 8.22
CA ALA A 3 -11.34 2.60 8.19
C ALA A 3 -11.13 1.61 9.36
N ARG A 4 -12.14 1.40 10.17
CA ARG A 4 -12.08 0.48 11.30
C ARG A 4 -13.09 -0.64 11.07
N SER A 5 -12.60 -1.86 11.03
CA SER A 5 -13.42 -3.06 10.98
C SER A 5 -13.49 -3.72 12.37
N TRP A 6 -14.60 -4.32 12.70
CA TRP A 6 -14.71 -5.18 13.87
C TRP A 6 -14.32 -6.58 13.45
N GLY A 7 -13.54 -7.27 14.26
CA GLY A 7 -13.12 -8.61 13.89
C GLY A 7 -12.50 -9.40 15.02
N LEU A 8 -12.38 -10.69 14.78
CA LEU A 8 -11.63 -11.62 15.60
C LEU A 8 -10.43 -12.10 14.77
N SER A 9 -9.23 -11.94 15.31
CA SER A 9 -8.02 -12.42 14.68
C SER A 9 -7.25 -13.38 15.58
N LEU A 10 -6.66 -14.38 14.96
CA LEU A 10 -5.68 -15.28 15.54
C LEU A 10 -4.35 -15.02 14.84
N PHE A 11 -3.30 -14.89 15.60
CA PHE A 11 -1.94 -14.75 15.07
C PHE A 11 -1.00 -15.64 15.86
N ASN A 12 0.05 -16.08 15.19
CA ASN A 12 1.13 -16.84 15.78
C ASN A 12 2.46 -16.27 15.30
N ASP A 13 3.23 -15.73 16.22
CA ASP A 13 4.56 -15.18 16.06
C ASP A 13 5.68 -16.22 16.35
N GLN A 14 5.30 -17.45 16.72
CA GLN A 14 6.21 -18.47 17.23
C GLN A 14 6.15 -19.82 16.47
N LEU A 15 5.70 -19.83 15.22
CA LEU A 15 5.83 -21.03 14.38
C LEU A 15 7.31 -21.47 14.28
N ASN A 16 8.19 -20.50 14.17
CA ASN A 16 9.64 -20.51 14.39
C ASN A 16 10.11 -19.05 14.41
N ASP A 17 11.38 -18.78 14.75
CA ASP A 17 11.92 -17.40 14.83
C ASP A 17 11.87 -16.60 13.52
N THR A 18 11.45 -17.19 12.41
CA THR A 18 11.47 -16.58 11.07
C THR A 18 10.12 -16.57 10.36
N THR A 19 9.08 -17.15 10.95
CA THR A 19 7.77 -17.31 10.27
C THR A 19 6.63 -16.83 11.15
N THR A 20 5.77 -15.98 10.61
CA THR A 20 4.53 -15.53 11.28
C THR A 20 3.31 -15.96 10.50
N PHE A 21 2.23 -16.24 11.20
CA PHE A 21 0.92 -16.53 10.63
C PHE A 21 -0.16 -15.71 11.34
N ALA A 22 -1.05 -15.10 10.57
CA ALA A 22 -2.22 -14.42 11.10
C ALA A 22 -3.44 -14.76 10.25
N THR A 23 -4.58 -14.96 10.88
CA THR A 23 -5.88 -15.09 10.21
C THR A 23 -6.94 -14.36 11.00
N GLY A 24 -7.91 -13.77 10.33
CA GLY A 24 -8.96 -13.02 11.00
C GLY A 24 -10.23 -12.92 10.18
N LEU A 25 -11.35 -12.96 10.90
CA LEU A 25 -12.68 -12.68 10.38
C LEU A 25 -13.04 -11.24 10.75
N PHE A 26 -13.36 -10.44 9.77
CA PHE A 26 -13.62 -9.01 9.92
C PHE A 26 -15.01 -8.69 9.39
N HIS A 27 -15.69 -7.78 10.07
CA HIS A 27 -16.92 -7.16 9.60
C HIS A 27 -16.66 -5.67 9.43
N ASP A 28 -16.90 -5.14 8.25
CA ASP A 28 -16.77 -3.71 8.00
C ASP A 28 -17.88 -2.97 8.76
N GLY A 29 -17.48 -2.12 9.71
CA GLY A 29 -18.41 -1.46 10.63
C GLY A 29 -19.38 -0.52 9.93
N VAL A 30 -20.58 -0.44 10.46
CA VAL A 30 -21.60 0.55 10.12
C VAL A 30 -21.01 1.95 10.35
N GLY A 31 -20.76 2.70 9.29
CA GLY A 31 -20.14 4.02 9.34
C GLY A 31 -19.06 4.27 8.29
N GLN A 32 -18.63 3.23 7.62
CA GLN A 32 -17.74 3.30 6.47
C GLN A 32 -18.47 3.42 5.12
N ALA A 33 -19.80 3.38 5.13
CA ALA A 33 -20.66 3.64 3.97
C ALA A 33 -20.53 5.07 3.41
N SER A 34 -19.58 5.83 3.89
CA SER A 34 -19.46 7.27 3.57
C SER A 34 -18.52 7.60 2.43
N PHE A 35 -18.06 6.63 1.68
CA PHE A 35 -17.71 6.94 0.31
C PHE A 35 -18.97 6.76 -0.53
N GLU A 36 -19.63 7.87 -0.84
CA GLU A 36 -20.83 8.06 -1.64
C GLU A 36 -21.29 6.80 -2.40
N GLY A 37 -22.04 5.91 -1.73
CA GLY A 37 -22.61 4.70 -2.32
C GLY A 37 -21.68 3.47 -2.40
N GLY A 38 -20.64 3.38 -1.60
CA GLY A 38 -19.84 2.17 -1.47
C GLY A 38 -20.53 1.17 -0.55
N ASP A 39 -21.06 0.09 -1.11
CA ASP A 39 -21.50 -1.05 -0.32
C ASP A 39 -20.21 -1.77 0.14
N GLY A 40 -19.83 -1.58 1.41
CA GLY A 40 -18.68 -2.20 2.02
C GLY A 40 -18.75 -3.73 1.99
N ALA A 41 -17.63 -4.40 2.18
CA ALA A 41 -17.68 -5.84 2.42
C ALA A 41 -18.32 -6.08 3.79
N ALA A 42 -19.45 -6.80 3.84
CA ALA A 42 -20.11 -7.09 5.10
C ALA A 42 -19.24 -7.99 5.98
N VAL A 43 -18.59 -8.98 5.39
CA VAL A 43 -17.72 -9.93 6.10
C VAL A 43 -16.50 -10.27 5.23
N GLY A 44 -15.35 -10.35 5.84
CA GLY A 44 -14.12 -10.77 5.18
C GLY A 44 -13.28 -11.70 6.03
N LEU A 45 -12.80 -12.79 5.44
CA LEU A 45 -11.78 -13.65 6.02
C LEU A 45 -10.44 -13.29 5.37
N THR A 46 -9.45 -12.95 6.18
CA THR A 46 -8.10 -12.63 5.68
C THR A 46 -7.06 -13.47 6.43
N SER A 47 -6.16 -14.09 5.67
CA SER A 47 -5.04 -14.85 6.21
C SER A 47 -3.73 -14.33 5.63
N ARG A 48 -2.71 -14.22 6.47
CA ARG A 48 -1.36 -13.76 6.12
C ARG A 48 -0.32 -14.74 6.65
N LEU A 49 0.62 -15.11 5.80
CA LEU A 49 1.81 -15.88 6.13
C LEU A 49 3.04 -15.08 5.75
N THR A 50 4.02 -14.97 6.64
CA THR A 50 5.31 -14.38 6.29
C THR A 50 6.47 -15.28 6.67
N ALA A 51 7.58 -15.13 5.98
CA ALA A 51 8.84 -15.80 6.29
C ALA A 51 10.02 -14.87 6.09
N SER A 52 10.98 -14.89 7.00
CA SER A 52 12.24 -14.14 6.91
C SER A 52 13.44 -15.07 7.06
N PRO A 53 13.79 -15.86 6.00
CA PRO A 53 14.86 -16.85 6.08
C PRO A 53 16.25 -16.25 6.29
N ILE A 54 16.41 -14.96 6.07
CA ILE A 54 17.61 -14.20 6.43
C ILE A 54 17.17 -13.07 7.34
N LEU A 55 17.68 -13.07 8.57
CA LEU A 55 17.45 -12.03 9.57
C LEU A 55 18.69 -11.93 10.47
N GLU A 56 19.57 -10.99 10.14
CA GLU A 56 20.87 -10.83 10.80
C GLU A 56 21.10 -9.36 11.16
N GLY A 57 21.97 -9.12 12.17
CA GLY A 57 22.42 -7.77 12.53
C GLY A 57 21.29 -6.84 12.99
N ASP A 58 20.35 -7.32 13.83
CA ASP A 58 19.16 -6.54 14.28
C ASP A 58 18.33 -5.96 13.11
N GLY A 59 18.30 -6.67 11.96
CA GLY A 59 17.58 -6.27 10.76
C GLY A 59 18.42 -5.54 9.71
N GLU A 60 19.74 -5.48 9.85
CA GLU A 60 20.64 -4.95 8.80
C GLU A 60 20.66 -5.84 7.55
N GLN A 61 20.43 -7.16 7.72
CA GLN A 61 20.28 -8.12 6.64
C GLN A 61 18.96 -8.84 6.78
N VAL A 62 18.05 -8.60 5.86
CA VAL A 62 16.72 -9.23 5.86
C VAL A 62 16.40 -9.74 4.47
N LEU A 63 15.85 -10.94 4.38
CA LEU A 63 15.10 -11.42 3.22
C LEU A 63 13.72 -11.81 3.72
N HIS A 64 12.71 -11.13 3.23
CA HIS A 64 11.32 -11.31 3.63
C HIS A 64 10.49 -11.80 2.45
N PHE A 65 9.61 -12.76 2.75
CA PHE A 65 8.52 -13.19 1.87
C PHE A 65 7.19 -13.07 2.60
N GLY A 66 6.12 -12.75 1.87
CA GLY A 66 4.78 -12.72 2.40
C GLY A 66 3.76 -13.21 1.38
N LEU A 67 2.70 -13.83 1.92
CA LEU A 67 1.52 -14.26 1.17
C LEU A 67 0.27 -13.82 1.96
N VAL A 68 -0.67 -13.20 1.26
CA VAL A 68 -1.98 -12.85 1.82
C VAL A 68 -3.06 -13.42 0.92
N LEU A 69 -4.06 -14.03 1.54
CA LEU A 69 -5.31 -14.46 0.91
C LEU A 69 -6.47 -13.82 1.66
N SER A 70 -7.40 -13.22 0.92
CA SER A 70 -8.60 -12.64 1.52
C SER A 70 -9.82 -12.97 0.68
N GLU A 71 -10.90 -13.38 1.33
CA GLU A 71 -12.21 -13.51 0.73
C GLU A 71 -13.16 -12.51 1.37
N ARG A 72 -13.89 -11.76 0.57
CA ARG A 72 -14.82 -10.73 1.03
C ARG A 72 -16.21 -10.98 0.44
N LEU A 73 -17.20 -10.88 1.29
CA LEU A 73 -18.62 -11.01 0.95
C LEU A 73 -19.23 -9.60 0.98
N PRO A 74 -19.64 -9.03 -0.16
CA PRO A 74 -20.26 -7.72 -0.20
C PRO A 74 -21.66 -7.74 0.40
N GLU A 75 -22.05 -6.71 1.14
CA GLU A 75 -23.32 -6.65 1.87
C GLU A 75 -24.54 -6.74 0.93
N ASN A 76 -24.51 -6.06 -0.20
CA ASN A 76 -25.62 -5.99 -1.14
C ASN A 76 -25.37 -6.75 -2.46
N GLY A 77 -24.43 -7.70 -2.45
CA GLY A 77 -24.09 -8.46 -3.65
C GLY A 77 -23.42 -7.59 -4.75
N VAL A 78 -22.75 -6.51 -4.37
CA VAL A 78 -22.05 -5.61 -5.30
C VAL A 78 -20.64 -5.33 -4.77
N VAL A 79 -19.63 -5.71 -5.51
CA VAL A 79 -18.24 -5.30 -5.28
C VAL A 79 -18.02 -3.92 -5.89
N VAL A 80 -17.55 -2.99 -5.08
CA VAL A 80 -17.23 -1.63 -5.52
C VAL A 80 -15.72 -1.46 -5.54
N ILE A 81 -15.17 -1.17 -6.71
CA ILE A 81 -13.77 -0.79 -6.86
C ILE A 81 -13.72 0.73 -6.93
N ASN A 82 -13.24 1.32 -5.85
CA ASN A 82 -13.09 2.76 -5.73
C ASN A 82 -11.66 3.19 -6.00
N GLN A 83 -11.55 4.36 -6.58
CA GLN A 83 -10.30 5.00 -6.88
C GLN A 83 -9.55 5.54 -5.66
N LEU A 84 -10.25 5.83 -4.57
CA LEU A 84 -9.81 6.74 -3.51
C LEU A 84 -8.59 6.30 -2.71
N ASP A 85 -8.26 5.00 -2.70
CA ASP A 85 -7.21 4.48 -1.82
C ASP A 85 -5.89 4.17 -2.53
N THR A 86 -5.80 4.38 -3.83
CA THR A 86 -4.73 3.74 -4.62
C THR A 86 -3.62 4.65 -5.10
N SER A 87 -3.73 5.97 -5.00
CA SER A 87 -2.69 6.85 -5.53
C SER A 87 -2.34 8.04 -4.64
N PRO A 88 -1.06 8.22 -4.29
CA PRO A 88 -0.59 9.47 -3.69
C PRO A 88 -0.81 10.71 -4.59
N LEU A 89 -1.09 10.51 -5.88
CA LEU A 89 -1.51 11.57 -6.80
C LEU A 89 -2.84 12.20 -6.39
N LEU A 90 -3.75 11.43 -5.81
CA LEU A 90 -5.09 11.87 -5.47
C LEU A 90 -5.16 12.70 -4.19
N GLU A 91 -4.19 12.57 -3.30
CA GLU A 91 -4.10 13.43 -2.10
C GLU A 91 -3.87 14.90 -2.44
N PHE A 92 -3.43 15.20 -3.67
CA PHE A 92 -3.10 16.55 -4.13
C PHE A 92 -4.02 17.07 -5.23
N THR A 93 -4.92 16.24 -5.76
CA THR A 93 -5.89 16.68 -6.77
C THR A 93 -7.22 17.00 -6.11
N ASP A 94 -7.79 18.15 -6.47
CA ASP A 94 -9.14 18.52 -6.08
C ASP A 94 -10.12 17.43 -6.58
N SER A 95 -11.10 17.08 -5.77
CA SER A 95 -12.14 16.08 -6.06
C SER A 95 -12.96 16.35 -7.32
N THR A 96 -12.76 17.52 -7.95
CA THR A 96 -13.38 17.90 -9.21
C THR A 96 -12.62 17.43 -10.45
N THR A 97 -11.37 16.95 -10.30
CA THR A 97 -10.58 16.45 -11.42
C THR A 97 -10.99 15.01 -11.71
N SER A 98 -11.31 14.72 -12.99
CA SER A 98 -11.68 13.36 -13.42
C SER A 98 -10.63 12.34 -12.98
N PRO A 99 -11.03 11.34 -12.20
CA PRO A 99 -10.11 10.33 -11.71
C PRO A 99 -9.54 9.49 -12.86
N PHE A 100 -8.24 9.15 -12.79
CA PHE A 100 -7.62 8.19 -13.73
C PHE A 100 -8.30 6.83 -13.69
N VAL A 101 -8.77 6.40 -12.51
CA VAL A 101 -9.47 5.14 -12.33
C VAL A 101 -10.94 5.42 -11.99
N PRO A 102 -11.89 5.04 -12.83
CA PRO A 102 -13.31 5.23 -12.52
C PRO A 102 -13.76 4.27 -11.42
N THR A 103 -14.77 4.67 -10.65
CA THR A 103 -15.46 3.74 -9.75
C THR A 103 -16.21 2.71 -10.58
N ILE A 104 -15.95 1.42 -10.33
CA ILE A 104 -16.59 0.29 -11.00
C ILE A 104 -17.46 -0.44 -9.98
N ARG A 105 -18.72 -0.73 -10.34
CA ARG A 105 -19.67 -1.51 -9.55
C ARG A 105 -19.93 -2.84 -10.24
N ILE A 106 -19.64 -3.94 -9.56
CA ILE A 106 -19.68 -5.29 -10.11
C ILE A 106 -20.66 -6.12 -9.28
N PRO A 107 -21.83 -6.52 -9.83
CA PRO A 107 -22.72 -7.46 -9.17
C PRO A 107 -22.02 -8.81 -8.97
N ALA A 108 -21.69 -9.16 -7.73
CA ALA A 108 -20.94 -10.37 -7.39
C ALA A 108 -21.23 -10.82 -5.96
N SER A 109 -21.21 -12.14 -5.72
CA SER A 109 -21.47 -12.72 -4.39
C SER A 109 -20.25 -12.66 -3.47
N TYR A 110 -19.04 -12.63 -4.04
CA TYR A 110 -17.80 -12.56 -3.29
C TYR A 110 -16.68 -11.99 -4.14
N GLN A 111 -15.59 -11.62 -3.48
CA GLN A 111 -14.34 -11.18 -4.06
C GLN A 111 -13.18 -11.92 -3.40
N GLN A 112 -12.28 -12.49 -4.17
CA GLN A 112 -11.05 -13.09 -3.68
C GLN A 112 -9.86 -12.18 -4.00
N LEU A 113 -9.04 -11.91 -3.00
CA LEU A 113 -7.84 -11.08 -3.12
C LEU A 113 -6.60 -11.90 -2.77
N PHE A 114 -5.54 -11.65 -3.52
CA PHE A 114 -4.23 -12.28 -3.35
C PHE A 114 -3.17 -11.20 -3.27
N ASN A 115 -2.20 -11.39 -2.39
CA ASN A 115 -1.01 -10.55 -2.37
C ASN A 115 0.22 -11.42 -2.12
N THR A 116 1.27 -11.19 -2.89
CA THR A 116 2.58 -11.79 -2.66
C THR A 116 3.61 -10.68 -2.43
N GLN A 117 4.53 -10.90 -1.51
CA GLN A 117 5.50 -9.92 -1.07
C GLN A 117 6.90 -10.51 -1.09
N ILE A 118 7.87 -9.71 -1.53
CA ILE A 118 9.28 -9.97 -1.35
C ILE A 118 9.98 -8.67 -0.97
N ALA A 119 10.86 -8.73 0.02
CA ALA A 119 11.69 -7.59 0.37
C ALA A 119 13.09 -8.03 0.79
N ARG A 120 14.07 -7.19 0.52
CA ARG A 120 15.46 -7.38 0.91
C ARG A 120 16.04 -6.12 1.51
N VAL A 121 16.77 -6.27 2.63
CA VAL A 121 17.59 -5.22 3.22
C VAL A 121 19.05 -5.66 3.23
N TRP A 122 19.94 -4.77 2.79
CA TRP A 122 21.40 -4.91 2.86
C TRP A 122 21.99 -3.64 3.48
N GLY A 123 21.96 -3.54 4.80
CA GLY A 123 22.35 -2.31 5.48
C GLY A 123 21.54 -1.11 4.97
N PRO A 124 22.17 -0.06 4.41
CA PRO A 124 21.45 1.13 3.97
C PRO A 124 20.62 0.95 2.68
N LEU A 125 20.83 -0.11 1.92
CA LEU A 125 20.06 -0.42 0.71
C LEU A 125 18.91 -1.35 1.04
N TRP A 126 17.71 -1.05 0.53
CA TRP A 126 16.57 -1.94 0.59
C TRP A 126 15.82 -1.98 -0.74
N THR A 127 15.18 -3.11 -1.00
CA THR A 127 14.27 -3.31 -2.12
C THR A 127 13.01 -4.02 -1.64
N GLN A 128 11.88 -3.74 -2.29
CA GLN A 128 10.60 -4.38 -1.99
C GLN A 128 9.77 -4.47 -3.27
N ALA A 129 9.11 -5.60 -3.46
CA ALA A 129 8.13 -5.78 -4.52
C ALA A 129 6.90 -6.49 -3.96
N GLU A 130 5.73 -6.09 -4.44
CA GLU A 130 4.47 -6.76 -4.14
C GLU A 130 3.63 -6.89 -5.41
N TRP A 131 2.92 -7.99 -5.51
CA TRP A 131 1.93 -8.23 -6.53
C TRP A 131 0.58 -8.47 -5.87
N TYR A 132 -0.46 -7.88 -6.44
CA TYR A 132 -1.84 -7.98 -6.00
C TYR A 132 -2.69 -8.52 -7.14
N GLY A 133 -3.61 -9.42 -6.83
CA GLY A 133 -4.62 -9.90 -7.75
C GLY A 133 -5.97 -9.98 -7.09
N THR A 134 -7.03 -9.79 -7.86
CA THR A 134 -8.40 -10.01 -7.40
C THR A 134 -9.22 -10.73 -8.45
N LEU A 135 -10.01 -11.71 -7.98
CA LEU A 135 -10.98 -12.44 -8.75
C LEU A 135 -12.38 -12.05 -8.28
N ILE A 136 -13.25 -11.71 -9.23
CA ILE A 136 -14.63 -11.29 -8.96
C ILE A 136 -15.56 -12.04 -9.89
N PRO A 137 -16.21 -13.15 -9.41
CA PRO A 137 -17.23 -13.86 -10.19
C PRO A 137 -18.53 -13.05 -10.21
N GLN A 138 -18.90 -12.59 -11.41
CA GLN A 138 -20.14 -11.83 -11.59
C GLN A 138 -21.38 -12.72 -11.42
N HIS A 139 -22.49 -12.16 -10.93
CA HIS A 139 -23.79 -12.89 -10.81
C HIS A 139 -24.30 -13.36 -12.20
N ALA A 140 -24.13 -12.54 -13.21
CA ALA A 140 -24.56 -12.85 -14.57
C ALA A 140 -23.43 -12.35 -15.51
N GLY A 141 -22.40 -13.17 -15.69
CA GLY A 141 -21.25 -12.80 -16.49
C GLY A 141 -20.06 -13.72 -16.23
N GLU A 142 -18.93 -13.33 -16.76
CA GLU A 142 -17.69 -14.08 -16.62
C GLU A 142 -16.93 -13.67 -15.36
N LEU A 143 -15.94 -14.48 -15.00
CA LEU A 143 -15.01 -14.18 -13.93
C LEU A 143 -14.11 -13.02 -14.35
N LEU A 144 -14.13 -11.93 -13.57
CA LEU A 144 -13.22 -10.81 -13.78
C LEU A 144 -11.92 -11.03 -13.02
N PHE A 145 -10.81 -10.64 -13.64
CA PHE A 145 -9.50 -10.66 -13.02
C PHE A 145 -8.81 -9.31 -13.19
N PHE A 146 -8.48 -8.67 -12.04
CA PHE A 146 -7.68 -7.46 -12.00
C PHE A 146 -6.40 -7.70 -11.23
N HIS A 147 -5.34 -7.00 -11.59
CA HIS A 147 -4.07 -7.14 -10.88
C HIS A 147 -3.26 -5.85 -10.89
N GLY A 148 -2.26 -5.81 -10.04
CA GLY A 148 -1.28 -4.75 -10.01
C GLY A 148 -0.03 -5.18 -9.27
N TYR A 149 1.05 -4.45 -9.48
CA TYR A 149 2.28 -4.69 -8.75
C TYR A 149 3.04 -3.39 -8.53
N TYR A 150 3.94 -3.42 -7.58
CA TYR A 150 4.97 -2.40 -7.50
C TYR A 150 6.33 -3.00 -7.17
N VAL A 151 7.36 -2.27 -7.58
CA VAL A 151 8.75 -2.49 -7.17
C VAL A 151 9.27 -1.18 -6.64
N SER A 152 9.93 -1.21 -5.49
CA SER A 152 10.57 -0.04 -4.88
C SER A 152 11.96 -0.39 -4.37
N ALA A 153 12.83 0.62 -4.40
CA ALA A 153 14.16 0.57 -3.82
C ALA A 153 14.46 1.87 -3.09
N GLY A 154 15.22 1.79 -2.02
CA GLY A 154 15.67 2.96 -1.28
C GLY A 154 17.08 2.79 -0.75
N TYR A 155 17.77 3.92 -0.63
CA TYR A 155 19.14 3.97 -0.13
C TYR A 155 19.32 5.09 0.89
N PHE A 156 19.72 4.71 2.11
CA PHE A 156 20.04 5.68 3.16
C PHE A 156 21.45 6.23 2.97
N ILE A 157 21.55 7.47 2.49
CA ILE A 157 22.81 8.17 2.25
C ILE A 157 23.62 8.29 3.56
N THR A 158 22.94 8.40 4.68
CA THR A 158 23.52 8.59 6.02
C THR A 158 23.75 7.28 6.77
N GLY A 159 23.43 6.14 6.15
CA GLY A 159 23.79 4.81 6.62
C GLY A 159 22.79 4.16 7.58
N GLU A 160 21.62 4.73 7.79
CA GLU A 160 20.50 4.06 8.48
C GLU A 160 20.05 2.83 7.69
N TYR A 161 19.18 2.02 8.26
CA TYR A 161 18.52 0.90 7.60
C TYR A 161 17.07 0.74 8.06
N ARG A 162 16.28 -0.02 7.30
CA ARG A 162 14.90 -0.35 7.66
C ARG A 162 14.90 -1.46 8.70
N LYS A 163 14.51 -1.13 9.93
CA LYS A 163 14.38 -2.11 10.99
C LYS A 163 13.26 -3.11 10.68
N TYR A 164 13.48 -4.39 10.96
CA TYR A 164 12.49 -5.44 10.80
C TYR A 164 11.93 -5.87 12.14
N GLN A 165 10.62 -5.97 12.24
CA GLN A 165 9.87 -6.47 13.41
C GLN A 165 9.48 -7.90 13.11
N LYS A 166 10.27 -8.86 13.65
CA LYS A 166 10.13 -10.28 13.35
C LYS A 166 8.79 -10.86 13.82
N ASP A 167 8.29 -10.40 14.96
CA ASP A 167 7.09 -10.92 15.61
C ASP A 167 5.82 -10.57 14.81
N ASP A 168 5.85 -9.45 14.09
CA ASP A 168 4.77 -8.99 13.22
C ASP A 168 5.01 -9.30 11.72
N GLY A 169 6.24 -9.69 11.35
CA GLY A 169 6.63 -9.90 9.97
C GLY A 169 6.54 -8.63 9.12
N VAL A 170 6.93 -7.46 9.65
CA VAL A 170 6.82 -6.15 8.99
C VAL A 170 8.08 -5.30 9.19
N PHE A 171 8.23 -4.28 8.33
CA PHE A 171 9.26 -3.26 8.54
C PHE A 171 8.77 -2.18 9.50
N GLY A 172 9.56 -1.92 10.53
CA GLY A 172 9.30 -0.90 11.53
C GLY A 172 9.84 0.49 11.16
N PRO A 173 9.71 1.45 12.09
CA PRO A 173 10.23 2.80 11.91
C PRO A 173 11.77 2.80 11.81
N VAL A 174 12.29 3.74 11.04
CA VAL A 174 13.73 3.97 10.90
C VAL A 174 14.27 4.64 12.16
N LYS A 175 15.36 4.09 12.70
CA LYS A 175 16.07 4.68 13.83
C LYS A 175 17.18 5.60 13.29
N VAL A 176 17.05 6.89 13.57
CA VAL A 176 17.98 7.92 13.09
C VAL A 176 19.28 7.89 13.91
N ARG A 177 20.42 7.67 13.25
CA ARG A 177 21.73 7.59 13.91
C ARG A 177 22.16 8.92 14.55
N HIS A 178 21.92 10.03 13.84
CA HIS A 178 22.28 11.38 14.25
C HIS A 178 21.09 12.35 14.11
N PRO A 179 20.08 12.27 15.01
CA PRO A 179 18.87 13.06 14.89
C PRO A 179 19.16 14.58 14.91
N ARG A 180 18.46 15.32 14.05
CA ARG A 180 18.52 16.79 13.99
C ARG A 180 17.80 17.42 15.17
N LEU A 181 16.69 16.81 15.57
CA LEU A 181 15.88 17.21 16.69
C LEU A 181 16.03 16.14 17.79
N SER A 182 16.73 16.48 18.85
CA SER A 182 16.88 15.64 20.04
C SER A 182 16.09 16.28 21.18
N GLY A 183 15.39 15.46 21.99
CA GLY A 183 14.65 15.96 23.15
C GLY A 183 15.55 16.70 24.15
N SER A 184 14.96 17.59 24.93
CA SER A 184 15.56 18.68 25.71
C SER A 184 16.56 18.31 26.82
N HIS A 185 16.96 17.03 26.95
CA HIS A 185 17.85 16.60 28.04
C HIS A 185 19.32 16.41 27.64
N SER A 186 19.65 16.69 26.39
CA SER A 186 21.04 16.54 25.88
C SER A 186 21.74 17.89 25.82
N ARG A 187 22.04 18.50 26.97
CA ARG A 187 22.98 19.61 27.03
C ARG A 187 24.34 19.17 26.49
N GLY A 188 24.73 19.71 25.32
CA GLY A 188 26.08 19.55 24.77
C GLY A 188 26.22 18.57 23.57
N ARG A 189 25.18 17.93 23.05
CA ARG A 189 25.28 17.17 21.80
C ARG A 189 25.10 18.07 20.58
N SER A 190 26.06 18.02 19.68
CA SER A 190 25.97 18.67 18.37
C SER A 190 24.68 18.23 17.67
N ARG A 191 23.96 19.19 17.08
CA ARG A 191 22.79 18.89 16.25
C ARG A 191 23.21 17.98 15.09
N GLY A 192 22.68 16.77 15.04
CA GLY A 192 22.90 15.86 13.93
C GLY A 192 22.33 16.39 12.60
N ARG A 193 22.63 15.73 11.51
CA ARG A 193 22.10 16.10 10.17
C ARG A 193 20.76 15.47 9.87
N GLY A 194 20.26 14.56 10.74
CA GLY A 194 19.13 13.68 10.44
C GLY A 194 19.55 12.54 9.53
N GLY A 195 18.61 11.64 9.22
CA GLY A 195 18.76 10.57 8.24
C GLY A 195 18.27 11.04 6.87
N TRP A 196 18.98 10.67 5.81
CA TRP A 196 18.60 10.99 4.42
C TRP A 196 18.46 9.71 3.60
N GLU A 197 17.34 9.58 2.90
CA GLU A 197 17.00 8.43 2.08
C GLU A 197 16.55 8.86 0.69
N LEU A 198 17.11 8.25 -0.33
CA LEU A 198 16.61 8.31 -1.70
C LEU A 198 15.70 7.10 -1.94
N VAL A 199 14.56 7.31 -2.59
CA VAL A 199 13.59 6.26 -2.91
C VAL A 199 13.20 6.35 -4.38
N ALA A 200 13.09 5.20 -5.03
CA ALA A 200 12.47 5.06 -6.33
C ALA A 200 11.41 3.96 -6.27
N ARG A 201 10.26 4.17 -6.93
CA ARG A 201 9.18 3.19 -7.04
C ARG A 201 8.59 3.22 -8.43
N TYR A 202 8.29 2.04 -8.96
CA TYR A 202 7.41 1.87 -10.10
C TYR A 202 6.21 1.04 -9.67
N ALA A 203 5.02 1.48 -10.03
CA ALA A 203 3.77 0.77 -9.79
C ALA A 203 2.99 0.63 -11.09
N TYR A 204 2.34 -0.50 -11.26
CA TYR A 204 1.48 -0.78 -12.38
C TYR A 204 0.15 -1.34 -11.88
N LEU A 205 -0.93 -0.90 -12.50
CA LEU A 205 -2.28 -1.31 -12.19
C LEU A 205 -2.98 -1.70 -13.49
N ASP A 206 -3.58 -2.90 -13.50
CA ASP A 206 -4.43 -3.37 -14.61
C ASP A 206 -5.83 -3.65 -14.06
N TYR A 207 -6.75 -2.74 -14.36
CA TYR A 207 -8.20 -2.86 -14.11
C TYR A 207 -8.96 -3.01 -15.44
N TYR A 208 -8.29 -3.44 -16.49
CA TYR A 208 -8.94 -3.68 -17.76
C TYR A 208 -9.38 -5.14 -17.86
N ASP A 209 -10.68 -5.34 -18.06
CA ASP A 209 -11.26 -6.64 -18.46
C ASP A 209 -12.43 -6.32 -19.39
N PRO A 210 -12.47 -6.92 -20.60
CA PRO A 210 -13.53 -6.65 -21.58
C PRO A 210 -14.94 -7.01 -21.09
N ASN A 211 -15.04 -7.88 -20.07
CA ASN A 211 -16.30 -8.31 -19.47
C ASN A 211 -16.72 -7.43 -18.27
N THR A 212 -15.93 -6.39 -17.95
CA THR A 212 -16.30 -5.46 -16.87
C THR A 212 -17.59 -4.72 -17.24
N PRO A 213 -18.59 -4.63 -16.33
CA PRO A 213 -19.78 -3.82 -16.56
C PRO A 213 -19.38 -2.38 -16.91
N LEU A 214 -19.99 -1.84 -17.96
CA LEU A 214 -19.73 -0.47 -18.36
C LEU A 214 -20.06 0.50 -17.22
N SER A 215 -19.19 1.47 -17.01
CA SER A 215 -19.49 2.61 -16.15
C SER A 215 -20.82 3.24 -16.56
N PRO A 216 -21.65 3.77 -15.65
CA PRO A 216 -22.91 4.46 -15.99
C PRO A 216 -22.77 5.57 -17.02
N LYS A 217 -21.56 6.05 -17.27
CA LYS A 217 -21.24 7.06 -18.30
C LYS A 217 -20.86 6.49 -19.66
N GLY A 218 -20.95 5.15 -19.85
CA GLY A 218 -20.64 4.52 -21.15
C GLY A 218 -19.16 4.56 -21.56
N THR A 219 -18.28 4.90 -20.63
CA THR A 219 -16.83 4.97 -20.85
C THR A 219 -16.15 3.71 -20.35
N THR A 220 -15.36 3.12 -21.22
CA THR A 220 -14.40 2.01 -21.10
C THR A 220 -14.46 1.09 -19.88
N SER A 221 -14.39 -0.20 -20.18
CA SER A 221 -14.40 -1.36 -19.28
C SER A 221 -13.17 -1.51 -18.37
N GLY A 222 -12.46 -0.44 -18.06
CA GLY A 222 -11.30 -0.47 -17.19
C GLY A 222 -10.16 0.42 -17.67
N ILE A 223 -9.07 0.45 -16.91
CA ILE A 223 -7.88 1.24 -17.19
C ILE A 223 -6.62 0.48 -16.77
N ARG A 224 -5.54 0.72 -17.49
CA ARG A 224 -4.18 0.37 -17.10
C ARG A 224 -3.42 1.64 -16.76
N LEU A 225 -2.68 1.62 -15.67
CA LEU A 225 -1.98 2.79 -15.17
C LEU A 225 -0.56 2.42 -14.74
N GLY A 226 0.43 3.04 -15.37
CA GLY A 226 1.82 3.00 -14.93
C GLY A 226 2.16 4.26 -14.13
N GLN A 227 2.90 4.11 -13.02
CA GLN A 227 3.33 5.24 -12.19
C GLN A 227 4.78 5.06 -11.75
N ALA A 228 5.61 6.07 -11.99
CA ALA A 228 6.94 6.19 -11.45
C ALA A 228 6.97 7.24 -10.34
N THR A 229 7.64 6.93 -9.23
CA THR A 229 7.81 7.85 -8.10
C THR A 229 9.28 7.93 -7.73
N PHE A 230 9.77 9.15 -7.55
CA PHE A 230 11.11 9.44 -7.01
C PHE A 230 10.94 10.26 -5.74
N GLY A 231 11.61 9.84 -4.67
CA GLY A 231 11.47 10.46 -3.36
C GLY A 231 12.80 10.78 -2.70
N LEU A 232 12.81 11.86 -1.94
CA LEU A 232 13.85 12.21 -0.98
C LEU A 232 13.20 12.35 0.39
N ASN A 233 13.59 11.50 1.33
CA ASN A 233 13.07 11.50 2.68
C ASN A 233 14.14 12.06 3.62
N TRP A 234 13.74 13.02 4.46
CA TRP A 234 14.58 13.58 5.51
C TRP A 234 14.01 13.23 6.88
N TYR A 235 14.65 12.32 7.57
CA TYR A 235 14.31 11.91 8.92
C TYR A 235 14.97 12.85 9.93
N LEU A 236 14.21 13.75 10.49
CA LEU A 236 14.67 14.72 11.50
C LEU A 236 14.89 14.09 12.87
N ALA A 237 14.06 13.10 13.20
CA ALA A 237 14.10 12.26 14.39
C ALA A 237 13.38 10.93 14.09
N ASP A 238 13.42 9.95 14.99
CA ASP A 238 12.78 8.63 14.83
C ASP A 238 11.27 8.72 14.52
N ARG A 239 10.61 9.79 14.98
CA ARG A 239 9.17 10.01 14.84
C ARG A 239 8.79 11.20 13.96
N LEU A 240 9.75 11.82 13.30
CA LEU A 240 9.51 13.02 12.50
C LEU A 240 10.31 12.96 11.19
N ARG A 241 9.59 13.01 10.06
CA ARG A 241 10.21 13.05 8.74
C ARG A 241 9.50 14.01 7.79
N ILE A 242 10.25 14.53 6.85
CA ILE A 242 9.75 15.29 5.70
C ILE A 242 10.02 14.45 4.46
N LEU A 243 9.01 14.31 3.63
CA LEU A 243 9.07 13.58 2.36
C LEU A 243 8.90 14.58 1.21
N PHE A 244 9.74 14.45 0.20
CA PHE A 244 9.64 15.17 -1.07
C PHE A 244 9.48 14.12 -2.16
N ASN A 245 8.37 14.13 -2.87
CA ASN A 245 8.06 13.13 -3.89
C ASN A 245 7.76 13.81 -5.23
N TYR A 246 8.29 13.24 -6.29
CA TYR A 246 7.86 13.48 -7.65
C TYR A 246 7.19 12.22 -8.19
N ASN A 247 5.96 12.35 -8.65
CA ASN A 247 5.17 11.27 -9.23
C ASN A 247 4.87 11.58 -10.68
N TYR A 248 5.04 10.59 -11.55
CA TYR A 248 4.67 10.62 -12.94
C TYR A 248 3.80 9.42 -13.26
N ALA A 249 2.58 9.67 -13.75
CA ALA A 249 1.59 8.65 -14.03
C ALA A 249 1.14 8.73 -15.49
N VAL A 250 1.04 7.57 -16.13
CA VAL A 250 0.64 7.41 -17.53
C VAL A 250 -0.43 6.33 -17.60
N PRO A 251 -1.67 6.68 -18.01
CA PRO A 251 -2.69 5.69 -18.37
C PRO A 251 -2.42 5.15 -19.78
N ASP A 252 -2.63 3.85 -20.01
CA ASP A 252 -2.46 3.22 -21.33
C ASP A 252 -3.51 3.68 -22.34
N GLU A 253 -4.73 3.98 -21.86
CA GLU A 253 -5.78 4.58 -22.68
C GLU A 253 -6.19 5.92 -22.07
N PRO A 254 -5.90 7.03 -22.72
CA PRO A 254 -6.35 8.33 -22.24
C PRO A 254 -7.88 8.40 -22.32
N THR A 255 -8.54 8.29 -21.19
CA THR A 255 -9.95 8.70 -21.08
C THR A 255 -10.02 10.18 -21.42
N ALA A 256 -11.04 10.62 -22.15
CA ALA A 256 -11.15 11.97 -22.69
C ALA A 256 -10.61 13.06 -21.74
N GLY A 257 -9.40 13.55 -22.01
CA GLY A 257 -8.78 14.66 -21.31
C GLY A 257 -7.59 14.36 -20.37
N ALA A 258 -7.22 13.11 -20.14
CA ALA A 258 -6.06 12.79 -19.27
C ALA A 258 -5.09 11.86 -20.00
N SER A 259 -3.97 12.41 -20.49
CA SER A 259 -2.91 11.61 -21.14
C SER A 259 -1.78 11.22 -20.18
N GLU A 260 -1.46 12.06 -19.22
CA GLU A 260 -0.38 11.86 -18.23
C GLU A 260 -0.52 12.86 -17.09
N ALA A 261 0.06 12.58 -15.95
CA ALA A 261 0.13 13.52 -14.83
C ALA A 261 1.50 13.54 -14.18
N SER A 262 1.96 14.73 -13.86
CA SER A 262 3.17 14.99 -13.09
C SER A 262 2.81 15.76 -11.83
N VAL A 263 3.18 15.23 -10.66
CA VAL A 263 2.87 15.87 -9.38
C VAL A 263 4.12 15.89 -8.49
N PHE A 264 4.46 17.06 -7.98
CA PHE A 264 5.44 17.22 -6.92
C PHE A 264 4.72 17.47 -5.59
N GLY A 265 5.04 16.67 -4.58
CA GLY A 265 4.42 16.74 -3.27
C GLY A 265 5.44 16.82 -2.14
N THR A 266 5.06 17.51 -1.07
CA THR A 266 5.82 17.51 0.20
C THR A 266 4.88 17.14 1.33
N ARG A 267 5.32 16.19 2.19
CA ARG A 267 4.55 15.75 3.36
C ARG A 267 5.39 15.81 4.62
N LEU A 268 4.83 16.38 5.68
CA LEU A 268 5.35 16.23 7.04
C LEU A 268 4.65 15.05 7.71
N ASN A 269 5.43 14.09 8.19
CA ASN A 269 4.91 12.90 8.86
C ASN A 269 5.39 12.88 10.30
N VAL A 270 4.45 12.84 11.25
CA VAL A 270 4.67 12.81 12.70
C VAL A 270 4.02 11.53 13.24
N HIS A 271 4.81 10.71 13.94
CA HIS A 271 4.33 9.51 14.65
C HIS A 271 4.34 9.80 16.14
N TRP A 272 3.26 9.52 16.84
CA TRP A 272 3.13 9.66 18.31
C TRP A 272 2.87 8.32 19.00
#